data_a3c0316eb6abefd1db450fec66b1d51c
#
_entry.id   a3c0316eb6abefd1db450fec66b1d51c
#
_cell.length_a   1.000
_cell.length_b   1.000
_cell.length_c   1.000
_cell.angle_alpha   90.00
_cell.angle_beta   90.00
_cell.angle_gamma   90.00
#
_symmetry.space_group_name_H-M   'P 1'
#
loop_
_entity.id
_entity.type
_entity.pdbx_description
1 polymer ?
#
loop_
_entity_poly.entity_id
_entity_poly.type
_entity_poly.pdbx_seq_one_letter_code
_entity_poly.pdbx_strand_id
1 'polypeptide(L)'
;MTAAFTADAALTESSGEATQQSLAATLPALPDGQDRYFMTLVRGSSQYPLGIVEFTVSDNPRIATPKIIAHRGQHQDGVQDATENSIAALANAQKLGIYGAEFDVWITTDDVLVINHNATVAGSDLKIEESAYAQIKDLTLANGEVLPTFDAYLEQGAKDAAMKLICEIKTHSSASINTRAVNAVVAAVKAKSMEARVDYIAFDYEVCKQLKAAMPTASVQYLGGDKAPAEVAADKLTGIDYQYSTVLSKKPEWVAEAHASGIEVNAWTVNSTADMIACIGLGIDYITTDNPATLQKLLARPFVTAPK
;
A
#
# COMPACT_ATOMS: atom_id res chain seq x y z
N MET A 1 23.31 -26.46 5.76
CA MET A 1 22.57 -27.46 6.56
C MET A 1 21.31 -27.83 5.79
N THR A 2 21.06 -29.13 5.60
CA THR A 2 19.82 -29.58 4.95
C THR A 2 18.81 -29.82 6.06
N ALA A 3 17.77 -29.05 6.15
CA ALA A 3 16.69 -29.29 7.11
C ALA A 3 15.61 -30.13 6.43
N ALA A 4 15.23 -31.25 7.04
CA ALA A 4 14.10 -32.05 6.61
C ALA A 4 12.90 -31.70 7.48
N PHE A 5 11.76 -31.39 6.85
CA PHE A 5 10.53 -31.06 7.54
C PHE A 5 9.47 -32.10 7.22
N THR A 6 8.75 -32.50 8.27
CA THR A 6 7.49 -33.22 8.14
C THR A 6 6.38 -32.26 8.53
N ALA A 7 5.53 -31.91 7.57
CA ALA A 7 4.33 -31.14 7.84
C ALA A 7 3.14 -32.09 7.78
N ASP A 8 2.39 -32.19 8.87
CA ASP A 8 1.09 -32.86 8.87
C ASP A 8 0.04 -31.87 8.36
N ALA A 9 -0.39 -32.05 7.14
CA ALA A 9 -1.47 -31.27 6.55
C ALA A 9 -2.75 -32.09 6.53
N ALA A 10 -3.81 -31.58 7.14
CA ALA A 10 -5.15 -32.13 6.95
C ALA A 10 -5.69 -31.62 5.60
N LEU A 11 -5.80 -32.50 4.62
CA LEU A 11 -6.47 -32.22 3.36
C LEU A 11 -7.94 -32.65 3.49
N THR A 12 -8.86 -31.69 3.40
CA THR A 12 -10.28 -31.99 3.23
C THR A 12 -10.55 -32.22 1.75
N GLU A 13 -10.84 -33.44 1.38
CA GLU A 13 -11.45 -33.73 0.06
C GLU A 13 -12.95 -33.37 0.08
N SER A 14 -13.53 -33.16 -1.09
CA SER A 14 -14.95 -32.80 -1.27
C SER A 14 -15.96 -33.82 -0.74
N SER A 15 -15.50 -34.94 -0.20
CA SER A 15 -16.29 -36.00 0.45
C SER A 15 -16.47 -35.81 1.96
N GLY A 16 -15.86 -34.80 2.59
CA GLY A 16 -16.00 -34.52 4.01
C GLY A 16 -15.16 -35.40 4.96
N GLU A 17 -14.32 -36.29 4.46
CA GLU A 17 -13.36 -37.04 5.27
C GLU A 17 -12.00 -36.34 5.26
N ALA A 18 -11.50 -35.98 6.45
CA ALA A 18 -10.15 -35.46 6.61
C ALA A 18 -9.15 -36.62 6.61
N THR A 19 -8.32 -36.71 5.59
CA THR A 19 -7.16 -37.61 5.58
C THR A 19 -5.92 -36.83 5.98
N GLN A 20 -5.28 -37.24 7.06
CA GLN A 20 -3.98 -36.71 7.48
C GLN A 20 -2.89 -37.38 6.63
N GLN A 21 -2.18 -36.60 5.82
CA GLN A 21 -0.99 -37.06 5.09
C GLN A 21 0.22 -36.26 5.52
N SER A 22 1.28 -36.95 5.93
CA SER A 22 2.56 -36.33 6.20
C SER A 22 3.31 -36.11 4.88
N LEU A 23 3.73 -34.89 4.62
CA LEU A 23 4.59 -34.52 3.48
C LEU A 23 5.99 -34.32 4.00
N ALA A 24 6.94 -35.18 3.60
CA ALA A 24 8.37 -34.95 3.85
C ALA A 24 8.98 -34.27 2.65
N ALA A 25 9.53 -33.09 2.82
CA ALA A 25 10.27 -32.37 1.78
C ALA A 25 11.64 -31.97 2.30
N THR A 26 12.66 -32.17 1.45
CA THR A 26 13.99 -31.61 1.71
C THR A 26 14.01 -30.21 1.08
N LEU A 27 14.10 -29.18 1.92
CA LEU A 27 14.18 -27.80 1.44
C LEU A 27 15.63 -27.42 1.16
N PRO A 28 15.90 -26.64 0.09
CA PRO A 28 17.24 -26.13 -0.15
C PRO A 28 17.67 -25.20 0.99
N ALA A 29 18.97 -25.06 1.20
CA ALA A 29 19.47 -24.08 2.15
C ALA A 29 19.01 -22.68 1.72
N LEU A 30 18.47 -21.91 2.67
CA LEU A 30 18.13 -20.51 2.40
C LEU A 30 19.41 -19.71 2.24
N PRO A 31 19.45 -18.72 1.33
CA PRO A 31 20.48 -17.69 1.34
C PRO A 31 20.53 -17.01 2.71
N ASP A 32 21.72 -16.55 3.10
CA ASP A 32 21.89 -15.81 4.35
C ASP A 32 20.90 -14.64 4.42
N GLY A 33 20.13 -14.56 5.50
CA GLY A 33 19.12 -13.53 5.72
C GLY A 33 17.68 -13.91 5.34
N GLN A 34 17.42 -15.10 4.80
CA GLN A 34 16.07 -15.59 4.54
C GLN A 34 15.64 -16.66 5.55
N ASP A 35 14.48 -16.48 6.16
CA ASP A 35 13.91 -17.40 7.16
C ASP A 35 12.53 -17.96 6.77
N ARG A 36 12.08 -17.73 5.54
CA ARG A 36 10.73 -18.09 5.08
C ARG A 36 10.73 -18.83 3.76
N TYR A 37 9.86 -19.84 3.68
CA TYR A 37 9.54 -20.56 2.45
C TYR A 37 8.07 -20.39 2.10
N PHE A 38 7.80 -20.19 0.81
CA PHE A 38 6.45 -20.37 0.28
C PHE A 38 6.26 -21.82 -0.13
N MET A 39 5.25 -22.45 0.43
CA MET A 39 4.89 -23.79 0.02
C MET A 39 3.64 -23.75 -0.86
N THR A 40 3.77 -24.31 -2.05
CA THR A 40 2.65 -24.52 -2.97
C THR A 40 2.50 -26.00 -3.19
N LEU A 41 1.29 -26.55 -2.96
CA LEU A 41 0.99 -27.90 -3.36
C LEU A 41 0.74 -27.91 -4.88
N VAL A 42 1.55 -28.67 -5.63
CA VAL A 42 1.36 -28.87 -7.06
C VAL A 42 0.74 -30.23 -7.27
N ARG A 43 -0.49 -30.26 -7.79
CA ARG A 43 -1.18 -31.50 -8.20
C ARG A 43 -1.49 -31.40 -9.69
N GLY A 44 -0.72 -32.09 -10.51
CA GLY A 44 -0.82 -31.97 -11.97
C GLY A 44 -0.43 -30.57 -12.43
N SER A 45 -1.30 -29.89 -13.17
CA SER A 45 -1.12 -28.50 -13.61
C SER A 45 -1.71 -27.47 -12.63
N SER A 46 -2.31 -27.90 -11.54
CA SER A 46 -2.96 -27.03 -10.57
C SER A 46 -2.03 -26.74 -9.39
N GLN A 47 -1.96 -25.47 -8.99
CA GLN A 47 -1.20 -25.00 -7.84
C GLN A 47 -2.18 -24.59 -6.73
N TYR A 48 -1.98 -25.12 -5.53
CA TYR A 48 -2.77 -24.78 -4.35
C TYR A 48 -1.87 -24.14 -3.31
N PRO A 49 -2.02 -22.85 -2.99
CA PRO A 49 -1.26 -22.23 -1.94
C PRO A 49 -1.63 -22.87 -0.59
N LEU A 50 -0.67 -23.48 0.08
CA LEU A 50 -0.87 -24.10 1.41
C LEU A 50 -0.81 -23.08 2.55
N GLY A 51 -0.50 -21.82 2.25
CA GLY A 51 -0.29 -20.77 3.22
C GLY A 51 1.19 -20.47 3.47
N ILE A 52 1.43 -19.52 4.37
CA ILE A 52 2.79 -19.20 4.81
C ILE A 52 3.16 -20.20 5.89
N VAL A 53 4.22 -20.96 5.66
CA VAL A 53 4.85 -21.77 6.70
C VAL A 53 6.08 -21.00 7.17
N GLU A 54 6.00 -20.43 8.36
CA GLU A 54 7.14 -19.76 8.99
C GLU A 54 8.03 -20.81 9.65
N PHE A 55 9.29 -20.86 9.25
CA PHE A 55 10.32 -21.65 9.93
C PHE A 55 11.21 -20.69 10.69
N THR A 56 11.18 -20.73 12.00
CA THR A 56 12.14 -19.98 12.79
C THR A 56 13.49 -20.69 12.74
N VAL A 57 14.41 -20.15 11.95
CA VAL A 57 15.82 -20.48 12.13
C VAL A 57 16.35 -19.58 13.24
N SER A 58 16.91 -20.15 14.29
CA SER A 58 17.07 -19.55 15.60
C SER A 58 17.93 -18.28 15.70
N ASP A 59 18.54 -17.81 14.63
CA ASP A 59 19.50 -16.70 14.66
C ASP A 59 19.26 -15.61 13.60
N ASN A 60 18.12 -15.62 12.88
CA ASN A 60 17.85 -14.62 11.84
C ASN A 60 16.79 -13.59 12.27
N PRO A 61 17.02 -12.29 12.03
CA PRO A 61 16.02 -11.26 12.30
C PRO A 61 14.74 -11.55 11.50
N ARG A 62 13.60 -11.50 12.18
CA ARG A 62 12.27 -11.65 11.56
C ARG A 62 12.18 -10.71 10.34
N ILE A 63 11.70 -11.23 9.21
CA ILE A 63 11.19 -10.37 8.14
C ILE A 63 10.10 -9.50 8.78
N ALA A 64 10.24 -8.18 8.67
CA ALA A 64 9.28 -7.26 9.27
C ALA A 64 7.88 -7.54 8.70
N THR A 65 6.87 -7.56 9.56
CA THR A 65 5.48 -7.62 9.13
C THR A 65 5.15 -6.36 8.34
N PRO A 66 4.65 -6.46 7.10
CA PRO A 66 4.34 -5.28 6.32
C PRO A 66 3.28 -4.42 7.01
N LYS A 67 3.40 -3.12 6.86
CA LYS A 67 2.41 -2.16 7.30
C LYS A 67 1.27 -2.11 6.29
N ILE A 68 0.04 -1.99 6.77
CA ILE A 68 -1.17 -1.99 5.94
C ILE A 68 -1.55 -0.56 5.60
N ILE A 69 -1.76 -0.28 4.31
CA ILE A 69 -2.30 0.98 3.81
C ILE A 69 -3.62 0.68 3.10
N ALA A 70 -4.69 1.35 3.52
CA ALA A 70 -5.98 1.29 2.84
C ALA A 70 -5.95 2.17 1.59
N HIS A 71 -6.02 1.57 0.40
CA HIS A 71 -6.07 2.25 -0.89
C HIS A 71 -7.34 3.09 -0.99
N ARG A 72 -7.23 4.40 -1.15
CA ARG A 72 -8.34 5.38 -1.17
C ARG A 72 -9.26 5.29 0.06
N GLY A 73 -8.66 4.96 1.24
CA GLY A 73 -9.39 4.64 2.45
C GLY A 73 -10.00 3.23 2.44
N GLN A 74 -10.68 2.85 3.54
CA GLN A 74 -11.41 1.59 3.57
C GLN A 74 -12.84 1.81 3.04
N HIS A 75 -13.05 1.58 1.75
CA HIS A 75 -14.31 1.78 1.03
C HIS A 75 -15.00 0.46 0.64
N GLN A 76 -14.35 -0.69 0.87
CA GLN A 76 -14.87 -2.05 0.68
C GLN A 76 -14.29 -2.99 1.75
N ASP A 77 -14.36 -4.31 1.58
CA ASP A 77 -13.85 -5.30 2.53
C ASP A 77 -14.57 -5.23 3.90
N GLY A 78 -15.89 -5.35 3.83
CA GLY A 78 -16.76 -5.39 5.02
C GLY A 78 -17.42 -4.07 5.40
N VAL A 79 -17.23 -3.01 4.62
CA VAL A 79 -17.96 -1.73 4.74
C VAL A 79 -18.92 -1.53 3.58
N GLN A 80 -20.04 -0.84 3.81
CA GLN A 80 -21.08 -0.62 2.79
C GLN A 80 -21.41 0.88 2.55
N ASP A 81 -21.10 1.74 3.52
CA ASP A 81 -21.53 3.16 3.51
C ASP A 81 -20.39 4.11 3.10
N ALA A 82 -19.35 3.58 2.45
CA ALA A 82 -18.22 4.36 1.99
C ALA A 82 -17.96 4.14 0.51
N THR A 83 -17.45 5.17 -0.15
CA THR A 83 -16.84 5.06 -1.48
C THR A 83 -15.38 5.48 -1.39
N GLU A 84 -14.59 5.14 -2.40
CA GLU A 84 -13.19 5.55 -2.47
C GLU A 84 -13.04 7.07 -2.27
N ASN A 85 -11.97 7.49 -1.60
CA ASN A 85 -11.66 8.91 -1.39
C ASN A 85 -12.70 9.71 -0.57
N SER A 86 -13.65 9.04 0.09
CA SER A 86 -14.64 9.70 0.95
C SER A 86 -14.11 9.90 2.38
N ILE A 87 -14.72 10.82 3.12
CA ILE A 87 -14.44 11.01 4.56
C ILE A 87 -14.83 9.74 5.34
N ALA A 88 -15.90 9.06 4.94
CA ALA A 88 -16.31 7.80 5.54
C ALA A 88 -15.25 6.70 5.33
N ALA A 89 -14.64 6.61 4.14
CA ALA A 89 -13.58 5.63 3.87
C ALA A 89 -12.35 5.86 4.76
N LEU A 90 -11.94 7.12 4.95
CA LEU A 90 -10.88 7.47 5.88
C LEU A 90 -11.24 7.10 7.32
N ALA A 91 -12.45 7.45 7.77
CA ALA A 91 -12.93 7.13 9.11
C ALA A 91 -13.01 5.61 9.36
N ASN A 92 -13.34 4.81 8.34
CA ASN A 92 -13.34 3.35 8.45
C ASN A 92 -11.91 2.78 8.56
N ALA A 93 -10.96 3.30 7.79
CA ALA A 93 -9.54 2.92 7.92
C ALA A 93 -9.00 3.25 9.34
N GLN A 94 -9.38 4.38 9.92
CA GLN A 94 -9.04 4.75 11.30
C GLN A 94 -9.61 3.74 12.31
N LYS A 95 -10.89 3.35 12.18
CA LYS A 95 -11.52 2.33 13.05
C LYS A 95 -10.83 0.97 12.96
N LEU A 96 -10.26 0.64 11.80
CA LEU A 96 -9.53 -0.60 11.61
C LEU A 96 -8.18 -0.62 12.34
N GLY A 97 -7.61 0.56 12.67
CA GLY A 97 -6.37 0.68 13.42
C GLY A 97 -5.14 0.21 12.65
N ILE A 98 -5.10 0.46 11.35
CA ILE A 98 -3.99 0.12 10.46
C ILE A 98 -2.97 1.27 10.35
N TYR A 99 -1.84 1.04 9.66
CA TYR A 99 -0.77 2.02 9.55
C TYR A 99 -1.21 3.32 8.86
N GLY A 100 -1.94 3.22 7.74
CA GLY A 100 -2.30 4.41 6.98
C GLY A 100 -3.46 4.24 6.02
N ALA A 101 -3.95 5.36 5.51
CA ALA A 101 -4.91 5.44 4.42
C ALA A 101 -4.32 6.31 3.31
N GLU A 102 -4.33 5.77 2.12
CA GLU A 102 -3.94 6.48 0.90
C GLU A 102 -5.15 7.22 0.32
N PHE A 103 -4.90 8.33 -0.37
CA PHE A 103 -5.91 9.16 -1.04
C PHE A 103 -5.29 10.06 -2.09
N ASP A 104 -6.09 10.47 -3.08
CA ASP A 104 -5.70 11.16 -4.28
C ASP A 104 -6.07 12.66 -4.25
N VAL A 105 -5.11 13.54 -4.58
CA VAL A 105 -5.29 14.99 -4.52
C VAL A 105 -5.15 15.64 -5.89
N TRP A 106 -6.15 16.45 -6.25
CA TRP A 106 -6.13 17.36 -7.39
C TRP A 106 -6.20 18.83 -6.94
N ILE A 107 -5.74 19.75 -7.80
CA ILE A 107 -5.87 21.20 -7.58
C ILE A 107 -6.78 21.83 -8.61
N THR A 108 -7.67 22.72 -8.15
CA THR A 108 -8.54 23.53 -9.01
C THR A 108 -7.82 24.74 -9.60
N THR A 109 -8.49 25.50 -10.49
CA THR A 109 -7.93 26.73 -11.09
C THR A 109 -7.72 27.85 -10.06
N ASP A 110 -8.47 27.84 -8.97
CA ASP A 110 -8.44 28.79 -7.86
C ASP A 110 -7.72 28.24 -6.60
N ASP A 111 -6.79 27.29 -6.81
CA ASP A 111 -5.89 26.72 -5.82
C ASP A 111 -6.55 25.94 -4.66
N VAL A 112 -7.80 25.50 -4.82
CA VAL A 112 -8.43 24.60 -3.85
C VAL A 112 -8.05 23.16 -4.14
N LEU A 113 -7.57 22.46 -3.11
CA LEU A 113 -7.25 21.03 -3.19
C LEU A 113 -8.49 20.19 -2.89
N VAL A 114 -8.79 19.22 -3.75
CA VAL A 114 -9.92 18.30 -3.61
C VAL A 114 -9.46 16.86 -3.72
N ILE A 115 -10.24 15.94 -3.10
CA ILE A 115 -9.92 14.52 -3.03
C ILE A 115 -10.75 13.74 -4.03
N ASN A 116 -10.08 13.19 -5.05
CA ASN A 116 -10.70 12.38 -6.09
C ASN A 116 -9.64 11.61 -6.88
N HIS A 117 -9.93 10.37 -7.29
CA HIS A 117 -8.96 9.61 -8.08
C HIS A 117 -8.85 10.11 -9.52
N ASN A 118 -9.99 10.26 -10.21
CA ASN A 118 -10.02 10.64 -11.61
C ASN A 118 -9.87 12.17 -11.79
N ALA A 119 -9.43 12.59 -12.95
CA ALA A 119 -9.39 14.02 -13.30
C ALA A 119 -10.77 14.68 -13.33
N THR A 120 -11.83 13.88 -13.44
CA THR A 120 -13.25 14.31 -13.38
C THR A 120 -13.95 13.64 -12.22
N VAL A 121 -14.89 14.34 -11.59
CA VAL A 121 -15.75 13.77 -10.56
C VAL A 121 -16.83 12.91 -11.21
N ALA A 122 -17.19 11.78 -10.60
CA ALA A 122 -18.23 10.90 -11.11
C ALA A 122 -19.54 11.64 -11.35
N GLY A 123 -20.19 11.41 -12.51
CA GLY A 123 -21.41 12.09 -12.91
C GLY A 123 -21.21 13.50 -13.47
N SER A 124 -19.97 13.94 -13.69
CA SER A 124 -19.63 15.23 -14.30
C SER A 124 -18.54 15.06 -15.36
N ASP A 125 -18.60 15.89 -16.40
CA ASP A 125 -17.54 16.00 -17.42
C ASP A 125 -16.51 17.10 -17.08
N LEU A 126 -16.71 17.80 -15.94
CA LEU A 126 -15.82 18.87 -15.51
C LEU A 126 -14.49 18.28 -15.02
N LYS A 127 -13.40 18.72 -15.63
CA LYS A 127 -12.07 18.39 -15.14
C LYS A 127 -11.71 19.30 -13.96
N ILE A 128 -11.23 18.71 -12.90
CA ILE A 128 -10.91 19.40 -11.65
C ILE A 128 -9.87 20.50 -11.88
N GLU A 129 -8.78 20.18 -12.59
CA GLU A 129 -7.70 21.15 -12.86
C GLU A 129 -8.08 22.31 -13.80
N GLU A 130 -9.21 22.18 -14.53
CA GLU A 130 -9.74 23.20 -15.45
C GLU A 130 -10.94 23.96 -14.84
N SER A 131 -11.38 23.60 -13.62
CA SER A 131 -12.55 24.14 -12.95
C SER A 131 -12.17 24.97 -11.72
N ALA A 132 -12.93 26.04 -11.45
CA ALA A 132 -12.90 26.68 -10.14
C ALA A 132 -13.68 25.82 -9.12
N TYR A 133 -13.29 25.85 -7.86
CA TYR A 133 -13.92 25.03 -6.81
C TYR A 133 -15.44 25.25 -6.73
N ALA A 134 -15.90 26.48 -6.91
CA ALA A 134 -17.32 26.83 -6.92
C ALA A 134 -18.16 26.03 -7.94
N GLN A 135 -17.55 25.53 -9.01
CA GLN A 135 -18.23 24.76 -10.07
C GLN A 135 -18.38 23.28 -9.71
N ILE A 136 -17.54 22.76 -8.81
CA ILE A 136 -17.47 21.32 -8.48
C ILE A 136 -17.80 20.99 -7.02
N LYS A 137 -17.86 21.98 -6.13
CA LYS A 137 -18.02 21.81 -4.68
C LYS A 137 -19.30 21.06 -4.25
N ASP A 138 -20.33 21.10 -5.07
CA ASP A 138 -21.62 20.47 -4.79
C ASP A 138 -21.78 19.12 -5.50
N LEU A 139 -20.74 18.65 -6.22
CA LEU A 139 -20.72 17.31 -6.80
C LEU A 139 -20.60 16.26 -5.67
N THR A 140 -21.30 15.15 -5.85
CA THR A 140 -21.37 14.11 -4.81
C THR A 140 -20.67 12.83 -5.26
N LEU A 141 -20.05 12.17 -4.30
CA LEU A 141 -19.52 10.82 -4.43
C LEU A 141 -20.66 9.79 -4.43
N ALA A 142 -20.35 8.54 -4.78
CA ALA A 142 -21.36 7.48 -4.88
C ALA A 142 -22.10 7.18 -3.56
N ASN A 143 -21.48 7.47 -2.40
CA ASN A 143 -22.12 7.35 -1.09
C ASN A 143 -22.93 8.59 -0.66
N GLY A 144 -23.06 9.59 -1.52
CA GLY A 144 -23.81 10.82 -1.26
C GLY A 144 -23.03 11.92 -0.51
N GLU A 145 -21.80 11.68 -0.10
CA GLU A 145 -20.93 12.74 0.42
C GLU A 145 -20.60 13.75 -0.70
N VAL A 146 -20.49 15.02 -0.35
CA VAL A 146 -19.93 16.02 -1.28
C VAL A 146 -18.46 15.76 -1.51
N LEU A 147 -17.95 16.18 -2.66
CA LEU A 147 -16.52 16.08 -3.01
C LEU A 147 -15.65 16.66 -1.88
N PRO A 148 -14.84 15.83 -1.19
CA PRO A 148 -14.07 16.32 -0.05
C PRO A 148 -12.98 17.29 -0.49
N THR A 149 -12.76 18.33 0.31
CA THR A 149 -11.53 19.12 0.21
C THR A 149 -10.39 18.44 0.97
N PHE A 150 -9.16 18.76 0.60
CA PHE A 150 -7.98 18.29 1.34
C PHE A 150 -8.00 18.75 2.80
N ASP A 151 -8.46 19.96 3.06
CA ASP A 151 -8.62 20.48 4.43
C ASP A 151 -9.57 19.62 5.26
N ALA A 152 -10.74 19.25 4.73
CA ALA A 152 -11.68 18.37 5.41
C ALA A 152 -11.09 16.96 5.64
N TYR A 153 -10.28 16.49 4.69
CA TYR A 153 -9.60 15.20 4.81
C TYR A 153 -8.52 15.22 5.90
N LEU A 154 -7.72 16.29 5.97
CA LEU A 154 -6.75 16.49 7.06
C LEU A 154 -7.45 16.62 8.43
N GLU A 155 -8.59 17.31 8.50
CA GLU A 155 -9.39 17.40 9.73
C GLU A 155 -9.92 16.04 10.20
N GLN A 156 -10.38 15.20 9.28
CA GLN A 156 -10.73 13.83 9.62
C GLN A 156 -9.50 13.04 10.05
N GLY A 157 -8.39 13.17 9.32
CA GLY A 157 -7.12 12.50 9.63
C GLY A 157 -6.58 12.85 11.02
N ALA A 158 -6.77 14.09 11.47
CA ALA A 158 -6.34 14.55 12.79
C ALA A 158 -7.04 13.84 13.97
N LYS A 159 -8.19 13.20 13.74
CA LYS A 159 -8.95 12.49 14.79
C LYS A 159 -8.28 11.20 15.27
N ASP A 160 -7.34 10.65 14.49
CA ASP A 160 -6.53 9.51 14.90
C ASP A 160 -5.05 9.85 14.77
N ALA A 161 -4.38 10.09 15.88
CA ALA A 161 -2.98 10.50 15.92
C ALA A 161 -1.99 9.38 15.54
N ALA A 162 -2.40 8.14 15.53
CA ALA A 162 -1.54 6.98 15.23
C ALA A 162 -1.45 6.69 13.72
N MET A 163 -2.54 6.95 12.97
CA MET A 163 -2.61 6.60 11.56
C MET A 163 -1.93 7.63 10.66
N LYS A 164 -1.17 7.19 9.67
CA LYS A 164 -0.59 8.02 8.62
C LYS A 164 -1.59 8.32 7.50
N LEU A 165 -1.42 9.47 6.88
CA LEU A 165 -2.11 9.88 5.66
C LEU A 165 -1.13 9.78 4.50
N ILE A 166 -1.41 8.95 3.51
CA ILE A 166 -0.56 8.75 2.34
C ILE A 166 -1.18 9.53 1.17
N CYS A 167 -0.60 10.69 0.88
CA CYS A 167 -1.12 11.66 -0.07
C CYS A 167 -0.52 11.43 -1.47
N GLU A 168 -1.34 10.93 -2.41
CA GLU A 168 -0.96 10.96 -3.82
C GLU A 168 -1.25 12.34 -4.42
N ILE A 169 -0.22 13.05 -4.86
CA ILE A 169 -0.41 14.21 -5.74
C ILE A 169 -0.52 13.70 -7.16
N LYS A 170 -1.72 13.85 -7.73
CA LYS A 170 -2.00 13.39 -9.10
C LYS A 170 -1.18 14.17 -10.14
N THR A 171 -0.83 13.51 -11.21
CA THR A 171 -0.15 14.16 -12.34
C THR A 171 -1.12 15.05 -13.11
N HIS A 172 -0.85 16.34 -13.12
CA HIS A 172 -1.65 17.33 -13.85
C HIS A 172 -1.13 17.52 -15.28
N SER A 173 -1.87 18.27 -16.10
CA SER A 173 -1.57 18.48 -17.51
C SER A 173 -0.30 19.29 -17.79
N SER A 174 0.26 19.96 -16.78
CA SER A 174 1.50 20.71 -16.92
C SER A 174 2.35 20.74 -15.64
N ALA A 175 3.66 20.88 -15.82
CA ALA A 175 4.61 21.03 -14.70
C ALA A 175 4.28 22.26 -13.80
N SER A 176 3.72 23.31 -14.38
CA SER A 176 3.29 24.49 -13.63
C SER A 176 2.14 24.17 -12.68
N ILE A 177 1.16 23.37 -13.09
CA ILE A 177 0.04 22.96 -12.24
C ILE A 177 0.54 21.95 -11.19
N ASN A 178 1.41 21.01 -11.54
CA ASN A 178 2.07 20.12 -10.59
C ASN A 178 2.77 20.91 -9.48
N THR A 179 3.54 21.94 -9.82
CA THR A 179 4.23 22.79 -8.84
C THR A 179 3.24 23.55 -7.95
N ARG A 180 2.12 24.05 -8.50
CA ARG A 180 1.05 24.68 -7.70
C ARG A 180 0.45 23.67 -6.70
N ALA A 181 0.15 22.45 -7.16
CA ALA A 181 -0.40 21.40 -6.30
C ALA A 181 0.56 21.04 -5.16
N VAL A 182 1.85 20.85 -5.45
CA VAL A 182 2.88 20.61 -4.41
C VAL A 182 2.90 21.75 -3.39
N ASN A 183 2.96 23.00 -3.85
CA ASN A 183 3.02 24.16 -2.94
C ASN A 183 1.76 24.26 -2.07
N ALA A 184 0.57 24.04 -2.65
CA ALA A 184 -0.69 24.09 -1.91
C ALA A 184 -0.79 22.97 -0.88
N VAL A 185 -0.42 21.73 -1.24
CA VAL A 185 -0.40 20.57 -0.31
C VAL A 185 0.56 20.83 0.84
N VAL A 186 1.79 21.25 0.57
CA VAL A 186 2.79 21.55 1.58
C VAL A 186 2.33 22.66 2.52
N ALA A 187 1.72 23.73 1.97
CA ALA A 187 1.19 24.82 2.76
C ALA A 187 0.05 24.38 3.69
N ALA A 188 -0.91 23.58 3.18
CA ALA A 188 -2.02 23.07 3.97
C ALA A 188 -1.58 22.14 5.10
N VAL A 189 -0.63 21.22 4.83
CA VAL A 189 -0.08 20.32 5.84
C VAL A 189 0.65 21.07 6.94
N LYS A 190 1.49 22.07 6.58
CA LYS A 190 2.18 22.93 7.55
C LYS A 190 1.21 23.78 8.38
N ALA A 191 0.19 24.34 7.75
CA ALA A 191 -0.82 25.14 8.46
C ALA A 191 -1.54 24.37 9.55
N LYS A 192 -1.70 23.04 9.38
CA LYS A 192 -2.32 22.15 10.36
C LYS A 192 -1.30 21.42 11.27
N SER A 193 0.01 21.71 11.15
CA SER A 193 1.09 21.05 11.88
C SER A 193 1.05 19.52 11.75
N MET A 194 0.78 19.03 10.53
CA MET A 194 0.64 17.61 10.24
C MET A 194 1.83 17.01 9.47
N GLU A 195 2.98 17.69 9.42
CA GLU A 195 4.16 17.28 8.64
C GLU A 195 4.64 15.86 9.01
N ALA A 196 4.57 15.50 10.30
CA ALA A 196 4.95 14.17 10.77
C ALA A 196 3.89 13.10 10.46
N ARG A 197 2.72 13.50 9.97
CA ARG A 197 1.55 12.62 9.76
C ARG A 197 1.26 12.28 8.31
N VAL A 198 1.78 13.10 7.39
CA VAL A 198 1.53 12.94 5.95
C VAL A 198 2.78 12.43 5.28
N ASP A 199 2.66 11.28 4.62
CA ASP A 199 3.62 10.71 3.70
C ASP A 199 3.12 10.97 2.26
N TYR A 200 4.02 11.06 1.29
CA TYR A 200 3.68 11.49 -0.07
C TYR A 200 4.06 10.46 -1.10
N ILE A 201 3.22 10.33 -2.13
CA ILE A 201 3.48 9.50 -3.29
C ILE A 201 3.09 10.27 -4.57
N ALA A 202 3.76 10.00 -5.68
CA ALA A 202 3.41 10.57 -6.98
C ALA A 202 3.96 9.74 -8.13
N PHE A 203 3.26 9.77 -9.28
CA PHE A 203 3.74 9.21 -10.55
C PHE A 203 4.70 10.16 -11.28
N ASP A 204 4.59 11.46 -11.06
CA ASP A 204 5.53 12.43 -11.61
C ASP A 204 6.78 12.52 -10.72
N TYR A 205 7.92 12.14 -11.28
CA TYR A 205 9.18 12.09 -10.55
C TYR A 205 9.66 13.48 -10.08
N GLU A 206 9.37 14.52 -10.87
CA GLU A 206 9.71 15.89 -10.47
C GLU A 206 8.86 16.39 -9.31
N VAL A 207 7.58 15.94 -9.23
CA VAL A 207 6.73 16.16 -8.06
C VAL A 207 7.36 15.52 -6.80
N CYS A 208 7.86 14.28 -6.88
CA CYS A 208 8.56 13.65 -5.76
C CYS A 208 9.78 14.46 -5.32
N LYS A 209 10.60 14.95 -6.25
CA LYS A 209 11.78 15.78 -5.93
C LYS A 209 11.40 17.12 -5.32
N GLN A 210 10.37 17.78 -5.82
CA GLN A 210 9.85 19.03 -5.26
C GLN A 210 9.33 18.83 -3.83
N LEU A 211 8.57 17.76 -3.58
CA LEU A 211 8.11 17.38 -2.25
C LEU A 211 9.28 17.15 -1.30
N LYS A 212 10.28 16.39 -1.72
CA LYS A 212 11.45 16.11 -0.90
C LYS A 212 12.27 17.36 -0.59
N ALA A 213 12.36 18.29 -1.53
CA ALA A 213 13.00 19.58 -1.31
C ALA A 213 12.23 20.47 -0.34
N ALA A 214 10.89 20.52 -0.42
CA ALA A 214 10.02 21.33 0.44
C ALA A 214 9.83 20.75 1.84
N MET A 215 9.91 19.40 1.96
CA MET A 215 9.68 18.61 3.17
C MET A 215 10.80 17.56 3.35
N PRO A 216 12.03 17.96 3.71
CA PRO A 216 13.21 17.06 3.70
C PRO A 216 13.09 15.84 4.63
N THR A 217 12.28 15.93 5.69
CA THR A 217 12.06 14.85 6.66
C THR A 217 10.86 13.95 6.33
N ALA A 218 10.02 14.35 5.36
CA ALA A 218 8.86 13.57 4.98
C ALA A 218 9.24 12.27 4.24
N SER A 219 8.42 11.24 4.38
CA SER A 219 8.44 10.10 3.48
C SER A 219 7.87 10.52 2.13
N VAL A 220 8.64 10.27 1.07
CA VAL A 220 8.24 10.51 -0.33
C VAL A 220 8.65 9.29 -1.13
N GLN A 221 7.67 8.62 -1.75
CA GLN A 221 7.89 7.41 -2.53
C GLN A 221 7.42 7.62 -3.98
N TYR A 222 8.13 7.00 -4.91
CA TYR A 222 7.85 7.12 -6.35
C TYR A 222 6.95 5.98 -6.84
N LEU A 223 5.91 6.31 -7.63
CA LEU A 223 4.91 5.36 -8.13
C LEU A 223 5.21 4.79 -9.53
N GLY A 224 6.02 5.47 -10.33
CA GLY A 224 6.09 5.25 -11.80
C GLY A 224 6.61 3.89 -12.26
N GLY A 225 7.40 3.18 -11.45
CA GLY A 225 7.84 1.81 -11.74
C GLY A 225 8.94 1.66 -12.79
N ASP A 226 9.42 2.75 -13.38
CA ASP A 226 10.42 2.78 -14.46
C ASP A 226 11.86 3.00 -13.98
N LYS A 227 12.04 3.44 -12.71
CA LYS A 227 13.35 3.71 -12.12
C LYS A 227 13.81 2.58 -11.19
N ALA A 228 15.09 2.24 -11.28
CA ALA A 228 15.70 1.30 -10.35
C ALA A 228 15.78 1.90 -8.93
N PRO A 229 15.71 1.07 -7.87
CA PRO A 229 15.77 1.54 -6.48
C PRO A 229 16.98 2.43 -6.17
N ALA A 230 18.14 2.11 -6.74
CA ALA A 230 19.37 2.89 -6.55
C ALA A 230 19.26 4.32 -7.13
N GLU A 231 18.53 4.51 -8.24
CA GLU A 231 18.29 5.84 -8.82
C GLU A 231 17.38 6.67 -7.89
N VAL A 232 16.32 6.04 -7.36
CA VAL A 232 15.38 6.67 -6.43
C VAL A 232 16.08 7.08 -5.13
N ALA A 233 16.95 6.21 -4.60
CA ALA A 233 17.76 6.49 -3.41
C ALA A 233 18.76 7.63 -3.64
N ALA A 234 19.37 7.72 -4.85
CA ALA A 234 20.33 8.77 -5.19
C ALA A 234 19.69 10.17 -5.12
N ASP A 235 18.40 10.30 -5.46
CA ASP A 235 17.62 11.53 -5.34
C ASP A 235 17.03 11.75 -3.93
N LYS A 236 17.46 10.93 -2.94
CA LYS A 236 17.07 11.02 -1.52
C LYS A 236 15.57 10.80 -1.26
N LEU A 237 14.87 10.20 -2.19
CA LEU A 237 13.51 9.71 -1.92
C LEU A 237 13.58 8.57 -0.90
N THR A 238 12.50 8.37 -0.16
CA THR A 238 12.48 7.41 0.95
C THR A 238 12.06 6.01 0.54
N GLY A 239 11.51 5.85 -0.68
CA GLY A 239 11.08 4.54 -1.13
C GLY A 239 10.57 4.53 -2.57
N ILE A 240 10.32 3.31 -3.01
CA ILE A 240 9.55 3.00 -4.20
C ILE A 240 8.18 2.50 -3.76
N ASP A 241 7.13 2.93 -4.47
CA ASP A 241 5.76 2.46 -4.30
C ASP A 241 5.26 1.94 -5.65
N TYR A 242 5.55 0.66 -5.94
CA TYR A 242 5.39 0.14 -7.30
C TYR A 242 4.27 -0.88 -7.41
N GLN A 243 3.60 -0.85 -8.57
CA GLN A 243 2.56 -1.80 -8.86
C GLN A 243 3.09 -3.23 -8.82
N TYR A 244 2.52 -4.05 -7.92
CA TYR A 244 2.99 -5.42 -7.72
C TYR A 244 2.90 -6.26 -8.98
N SER A 245 1.72 -6.32 -9.61
CA SER A 245 1.43 -7.22 -10.73
C SER A 245 2.24 -6.94 -12.00
N THR A 246 2.68 -5.70 -12.22
CA THR A 246 3.37 -5.29 -13.45
C THR A 246 4.85 -5.01 -13.26
N VAL A 247 5.28 -4.68 -12.04
CA VAL A 247 6.68 -4.31 -11.73
C VAL A 247 7.30 -5.29 -10.75
N LEU A 248 6.88 -5.30 -9.48
CA LEU A 248 7.59 -6.06 -8.43
C LEU A 248 7.51 -7.57 -8.60
N SER A 249 6.41 -8.11 -9.15
CA SER A 249 6.31 -9.54 -9.47
C SER A 249 7.27 -9.98 -10.58
N LYS A 250 7.71 -9.04 -11.43
CA LYS A 250 8.66 -9.29 -12.53
C LYS A 250 10.09 -8.93 -12.18
N LYS A 251 10.29 -8.10 -11.16
CA LYS A 251 11.58 -7.63 -10.66
C LYS A 251 11.62 -7.78 -9.13
N PRO A 252 11.46 -9.01 -8.60
CA PRO A 252 11.44 -9.24 -7.16
C PRO A 252 12.76 -8.85 -6.48
N GLU A 253 13.88 -8.86 -7.22
CA GLU A 253 15.18 -8.40 -6.78
C GLU A 253 15.20 -6.92 -6.37
N TRP A 254 14.30 -6.11 -6.90
CA TRP A 254 14.21 -4.68 -6.56
C TRP A 254 13.84 -4.43 -5.10
N VAL A 255 13.18 -5.38 -4.43
CA VAL A 255 12.93 -5.27 -2.99
C VAL A 255 14.26 -5.31 -2.21
N ALA A 256 15.11 -6.29 -2.50
CA ALA A 256 16.43 -6.39 -1.86
C ALA A 256 17.35 -5.22 -2.23
N GLU A 257 17.31 -4.75 -3.49
CA GLU A 257 18.07 -3.58 -3.95
C GLU A 257 17.64 -2.30 -3.25
N ALA A 258 16.34 -2.10 -3.04
CA ALA A 258 15.80 -0.96 -2.29
C ALA A 258 16.30 -0.97 -0.84
N HIS A 259 16.19 -2.10 -0.15
CA HIS A 259 16.68 -2.24 1.22
C HIS A 259 18.21 -2.04 1.30
N ALA A 260 18.96 -2.58 0.35
CA ALA A 260 20.41 -2.35 0.28
C ALA A 260 20.78 -0.88 0.02
N SER A 261 19.89 -0.14 -0.65
CA SER A 261 20.02 1.30 -0.89
C SER A 261 19.47 2.16 0.26
N GLY A 262 18.92 1.54 1.31
CA GLY A 262 18.39 2.22 2.50
C GLY A 262 17.03 2.88 2.27
N ILE A 263 16.25 2.43 1.29
CA ILE A 263 14.90 2.92 1.01
C ILE A 263 13.85 1.81 1.17
N GLU A 264 12.62 2.21 1.48
CA GLU A 264 11.48 1.32 1.73
C GLU A 264 10.75 0.94 0.43
N VAL A 265 10.00 -0.16 0.49
CA VAL A 265 9.19 -0.66 -0.63
C VAL A 265 7.72 -0.74 -0.22
N ASN A 266 6.86 -0.07 -0.97
CA ASN A 266 5.41 -0.26 -0.95
C ASN A 266 4.96 -0.97 -2.23
N ALA A 267 3.94 -1.80 -2.12
CA ALA A 267 3.32 -2.48 -3.26
C ALA A 267 1.84 -2.14 -3.35
N TRP A 268 1.36 -1.76 -4.55
CA TRP A 268 -0.04 -1.46 -4.84
C TRP A 268 -0.52 -2.11 -6.14
N THR A 269 -1.80 -2.27 -6.44
CA THR A 269 -2.86 -2.48 -5.47
C THR A 269 -2.96 -3.98 -5.26
N VAL A 270 -2.65 -4.46 -4.07
CA VAL A 270 -2.51 -5.89 -3.77
C VAL A 270 -3.79 -6.40 -3.14
N ASN A 271 -4.67 -6.98 -3.96
CA ASN A 271 -6.03 -7.33 -3.54
C ASN A 271 -6.29 -8.82 -3.33
N SER A 272 -5.50 -9.69 -3.98
CA SER A 272 -5.64 -11.13 -3.80
C SER A 272 -4.83 -11.63 -2.59
N THR A 273 -5.36 -12.60 -1.85
CA THR A 273 -4.63 -13.24 -0.75
C THR A 273 -3.31 -13.88 -1.23
N ALA A 274 -3.27 -14.40 -2.46
CA ALA A 274 -2.06 -14.97 -3.03
C ALA A 274 -0.96 -13.91 -3.23
N ASP A 275 -1.32 -12.74 -3.76
CA ASP A 275 -0.38 -11.63 -3.95
C ASP A 275 0.05 -11.03 -2.60
N MET A 276 -0.87 -10.92 -1.61
CA MET A 276 -0.55 -10.50 -0.25
C MET A 276 0.52 -11.40 0.35
N ILE A 277 0.35 -12.73 0.25
CA ILE A 277 1.31 -13.73 0.72
C ILE A 277 2.66 -13.57 0.00
N ALA A 278 2.64 -13.39 -1.32
CA ALA A 278 3.85 -13.19 -2.10
C ALA A 278 4.61 -11.91 -1.68
N CYS A 279 3.90 -10.80 -1.49
CA CYS A 279 4.48 -9.54 -0.99
C CYS A 279 5.11 -9.69 0.40
N ILE A 280 4.42 -10.38 1.32
CA ILE A 280 4.96 -10.69 2.66
C ILE A 280 6.27 -11.50 2.53
N GLY A 281 6.30 -12.49 1.64
CA GLY A 281 7.48 -13.32 1.44
C GLY A 281 8.66 -12.60 0.78
N LEU A 282 8.39 -11.58 -0.01
CA LEU A 282 9.44 -10.72 -0.58
C LEU A 282 10.02 -9.74 0.47
N GLY A 283 9.37 -9.60 1.64
CA GLY A 283 9.79 -8.65 2.66
C GLY A 283 9.42 -7.20 2.34
N ILE A 284 8.33 -6.99 1.60
CA ILE A 284 7.82 -5.65 1.28
C ILE A 284 7.39 -4.94 2.56
N ASP A 285 7.75 -3.65 2.71
CA ASP A 285 7.55 -2.89 3.95
C ASP A 285 6.10 -2.43 4.13
N TYR A 286 5.42 -2.11 3.02
CA TYR A 286 4.03 -1.64 3.01
C TYR A 286 3.22 -2.35 1.93
N ILE A 287 1.98 -2.66 2.24
CA ILE A 287 1.02 -3.20 1.27
C ILE A 287 -0.18 -2.27 1.21
N THR A 288 -0.37 -1.62 0.05
CA THR A 288 -1.54 -0.82 -0.27
C THR A 288 -2.59 -1.69 -0.95
N THR A 289 -3.79 -1.77 -0.35
CA THR A 289 -4.83 -2.70 -0.76
C THR A 289 -6.24 -2.13 -0.57
N ASP A 290 -7.17 -2.56 -1.43
CA ASP A 290 -8.60 -2.33 -1.24
C ASP A 290 -9.20 -3.26 -0.17
N ASN A 291 -8.44 -4.29 0.27
CA ASN A 291 -8.88 -5.31 1.22
C ASN A 291 -8.07 -5.27 2.54
N PRO A 292 -8.02 -4.11 3.24
CA PRO A 292 -7.14 -3.94 4.41
C PRO A 292 -7.56 -4.81 5.60
N ALA A 293 -8.86 -5.07 5.81
CA ALA A 293 -9.32 -5.94 6.88
C ALA A 293 -8.97 -7.41 6.61
N THR A 294 -8.99 -7.83 5.35
CA THR A 294 -8.55 -9.16 4.92
C THR A 294 -7.05 -9.35 5.15
N LEU A 295 -6.23 -8.35 4.77
CA LEU A 295 -4.78 -8.38 5.03
C LEU A 295 -4.49 -8.37 6.54
N GLN A 296 -5.20 -7.56 7.33
CA GLN A 296 -5.04 -7.53 8.79
C GLN A 296 -5.34 -8.90 9.41
N LYS A 297 -6.43 -9.56 8.99
CA LYS A 297 -6.75 -10.93 9.44
C LYS A 297 -5.69 -11.94 9.01
N LEU A 298 -5.12 -11.79 7.81
CA LEU A 298 -4.04 -12.65 7.33
C LEU A 298 -2.79 -12.52 8.21
N LEU A 299 -2.39 -11.29 8.53
CA LEU A 299 -1.22 -11.02 9.38
C LEU A 299 -1.43 -11.39 10.85
N ALA A 300 -2.67 -11.39 11.34
CA ALA A 300 -3.02 -11.79 12.71
C ALA A 300 -3.08 -13.31 12.93
N ARG A 301 -3.05 -14.11 11.86
CA ARG A 301 -3.06 -15.57 11.99
C ARG A 301 -1.78 -16.01 12.70
N PRO A 302 -1.89 -16.90 13.71
CA PRO A 302 -0.70 -17.48 14.30
C PRO A 302 0.05 -18.23 13.21
N PHE A 303 1.30 -17.88 13.02
CA PHE A 303 2.17 -18.63 12.14
C PHE A 303 2.37 -20.01 12.81
N VAL A 304 2.17 -21.08 12.04
CA VAL A 304 2.46 -22.43 12.54
C VAL A 304 3.96 -22.53 12.65
N THR A 305 4.49 -22.41 13.86
CA THR A 305 5.90 -22.71 14.14
C THR A 305 6.06 -24.23 14.04
N ALA A 306 7.02 -24.69 13.25
CA ALA A 306 7.38 -26.10 13.27
C ALA A 306 7.75 -26.50 14.72
N PRO A 307 7.30 -27.65 15.22
CA PRO A 307 7.72 -28.12 16.53
C PRO A 307 9.25 -28.24 16.56
N LYS A 308 9.83 -27.83 17.69
CA LYS A 308 11.28 -27.91 17.95
C LYS A 308 11.77 -29.35 17.89
#